data_d1f74e733c54caa51d1d32737dd72b1a
#
_entry.id   d1f74e733c54caa51d1d32737dd72b1a
#
_cell.length_a   1.000
_cell.length_b   1.000
_cell.length_c   1.000
_cell.angle_alpha   90.00
_cell.angle_beta   90.00
_cell.angle_gamma   90.00
#
_symmetry.space_group_name_H-M   'P 1'
#
loop_
_entity.id
_entity.type
_entity.pdbx_description
1 polymer ?
#
loop_
_entity_poly.entity_id
_entity_poly.type
_entity_poly.pdbx_seq_one_letter_code
_entity_poly.pdbx_strand_id
1 'polypeptide(L)'
;MTKGILIIAAGIAFWSTTVFAAQAEPVAIVAFGDSATSGYLIPREDAYPAQLQRALRAKGHDVTVKNAGVAGDTTLGALKRLDLAIDPGTAIAIVEFGVNDRRRRVPRAVMETRLGTIIDTLERRHIDVLVVGYGGLDLSQVAARHGARYVQWRVPPGRHRARDGAHYNADGYRLVVGQMLPAVEAMLQRRRP
;
A
#
# COMPACT_ATOMS: atom_id res chain seq x y z
N MET A 1 24.34 -13.01 -83.37
CA MET A 1 24.23 -13.93 -82.20
C MET A 1 24.44 -13.06 -80.92
N THR A 2 23.39 -12.51 -80.37
CA THR A 2 23.46 -11.62 -79.22
C THR A 2 22.95 -12.40 -77.97
N LYS A 3 23.87 -12.64 -77.03
CA LYS A 3 23.53 -13.32 -75.72
C LYS A 3 23.00 -12.28 -74.73
N GLY A 4 21.72 -12.42 -74.40
CA GLY A 4 21.10 -11.62 -73.34
C GLY A 4 21.52 -12.13 -71.93
N ILE A 5 21.98 -11.26 -71.07
CA ILE A 5 22.29 -11.53 -69.61
C ILE A 5 21.03 -11.25 -68.81
N LEU A 6 20.54 -12.30 -68.18
CA LEU A 6 19.43 -12.21 -67.24
C LEU A 6 19.95 -11.86 -65.82
N ILE A 7 19.67 -10.67 -65.32
CA ILE A 7 20.03 -10.25 -63.96
C ILE A 7 18.84 -10.59 -63.05
N ILE A 8 19.02 -11.54 -62.15
CA ILE A 8 18.05 -11.88 -61.11
C ILE A 8 18.37 -11.00 -59.89
N ALA A 9 17.51 -10.02 -59.62
CA ALA A 9 17.58 -9.21 -58.41
C ALA A 9 16.93 -9.98 -57.24
N ALA A 10 17.75 -10.46 -56.31
CA ALA A 10 17.26 -11.06 -55.08
C ALA A 10 16.83 -9.96 -54.09
N GLY A 11 15.53 -9.78 -53.89
CA GLY A 11 14.99 -8.87 -52.89
C GLY A 11 15.12 -9.46 -51.47
N ILE A 12 15.94 -8.86 -50.63
CA ILE A 12 16.03 -9.21 -49.20
C ILE A 12 14.87 -8.50 -48.48
N ALA A 13 13.86 -9.28 -48.06
CA ALA A 13 12.78 -8.79 -47.20
C ALA A 13 13.28 -8.67 -45.75
N PHE A 14 13.47 -7.44 -45.28
CA PHE A 14 13.71 -7.16 -43.86
C PHE A 14 12.42 -7.33 -43.06
N TRP A 15 12.31 -8.40 -42.30
CA TRP A 15 11.25 -8.57 -41.33
C TRP A 15 11.64 -7.81 -40.04
N SER A 16 11.06 -6.63 -39.83
CA SER A 16 11.20 -5.90 -38.58
C SER A 16 10.34 -6.59 -37.52
N THR A 17 10.96 -7.34 -36.62
CA THR A 17 10.31 -7.85 -35.42
C THR A 17 10.16 -6.72 -34.42
N THR A 18 8.96 -6.14 -34.29
CA THR A 18 8.61 -5.25 -33.20
C THR A 18 8.56 -6.08 -31.91
N VAL A 19 9.60 -5.97 -31.10
CA VAL A 19 9.61 -6.49 -29.75
C VAL A 19 8.70 -5.58 -28.91
N PHE A 20 7.49 -6.04 -28.63
CA PHE A 20 6.65 -5.41 -27.59
C PHE A 20 7.35 -5.66 -26.25
N ALA A 21 7.96 -4.64 -25.67
CA ALA A 21 8.39 -4.69 -24.29
C ALA A 21 7.13 -4.88 -23.42
N ALA A 22 7.00 -6.03 -22.77
CA ALA A 22 5.96 -6.25 -21.79
C ALA A 22 6.13 -5.19 -20.70
N GLN A 23 5.15 -4.29 -20.56
CA GLN A 23 5.14 -3.34 -19.44
C GLN A 23 5.07 -4.16 -18.15
N ALA A 24 6.02 -3.91 -17.24
CA ALA A 24 5.99 -4.52 -15.92
C ALA A 24 4.69 -4.12 -15.21
N GLU A 25 4.02 -5.09 -14.59
CA GLU A 25 2.81 -4.83 -13.83
C GLU A 25 3.09 -3.84 -12.69
N PRO A 26 2.17 -2.89 -12.42
CA PRO A 26 2.32 -1.95 -11.32
C PRO A 26 2.54 -2.66 -9.99
N VAL A 27 3.44 -2.14 -9.15
CA VAL A 27 3.66 -2.70 -7.81
C VAL A 27 2.39 -2.55 -6.98
N ALA A 28 1.82 -3.67 -6.55
CA ALA A 28 0.58 -3.71 -5.78
C ALA A 28 0.82 -3.43 -4.29
N ILE A 29 0.17 -2.40 -3.76
CA ILE A 29 0.17 -2.02 -2.35
C ILE A 29 -1.25 -2.18 -1.82
N VAL A 30 -1.42 -2.80 -0.64
CA VAL A 30 -2.72 -2.87 0.04
C VAL A 30 -2.68 -2.04 1.32
N ALA A 31 -3.61 -1.11 1.45
CA ALA A 31 -3.88 -0.37 2.67
C ALA A 31 -4.92 -1.17 3.49
N PHE A 32 -4.46 -1.89 4.51
CA PHE A 32 -5.24 -2.81 5.33
C PHE A 32 -5.46 -2.23 6.71
N GLY A 33 -6.69 -1.80 7.02
CA GLY A 33 -6.97 -1.09 8.25
C GLY A 33 -8.45 -0.91 8.57
N ASP A 34 -8.71 0.01 9.46
CA ASP A 34 -10.06 0.31 9.94
C ASP A 34 -10.70 1.55 9.27
N SER A 35 -11.44 2.37 10.02
CA SER A 35 -12.09 3.59 9.52
C SER A 35 -11.11 4.66 9.07
N ALA A 36 -9.91 4.72 9.68
CA ALA A 36 -8.88 5.65 9.27
C ALA A 36 -8.28 5.27 7.90
N THR A 37 -8.25 3.99 7.58
CA THR A 37 -7.84 3.50 6.26
C THR A 37 -8.95 3.64 5.23
N SER A 38 -10.21 3.32 5.59
CA SER A 38 -11.33 3.41 4.64
C SER A 38 -11.63 4.84 4.16
N GLY A 39 -11.21 5.85 4.92
CA GLY A 39 -11.57 7.25 4.68
C GLY A 39 -12.98 7.55 5.18
N TYR A 40 -13.32 7.10 6.38
CA TYR A 40 -14.66 7.32 6.96
C TYR A 40 -15.02 8.80 7.01
N LEU A 41 -16.24 9.15 6.56
CA LEU A 41 -16.81 10.50 6.45
C LEU A 41 -16.21 11.41 5.37
N ILE A 42 -15.36 10.91 4.48
CA ILE A 42 -14.85 11.67 3.34
C ILE A 42 -14.98 10.86 2.05
N PRO A 43 -14.91 11.47 0.85
CA PRO A 43 -14.83 10.77 -0.42
C PRO A 43 -13.63 9.82 -0.46
N ARG A 44 -13.78 8.66 -1.12
CA ARG A 44 -12.70 7.64 -1.19
C ARG A 44 -11.42 8.15 -1.84
N GLU A 45 -11.55 9.02 -2.81
CA GLU A 45 -10.44 9.71 -3.50
C GLU A 45 -9.63 10.62 -2.60
N ASP A 46 -10.21 11.08 -1.48
CA ASP A 46 -9.56 11.92 -0.47
C ASP A 46 -8.93 11.12 0.66
N ALA A 47 -9.25 9.83 0.78
CA ALA A 47 -8.63 8.95 1.75
C ALA A 47 -7.14 8.72 1.45
N TYR A 48 -6.34 8.43 2.51
CA TYR A 48 -4.89 8.31 2.34
C TYR A 48 -4.44 7.29 1.28
N PRO A 49 -5.11 6.13 1.06
CA PRO A 49 -4.64 5.19 0.05
C PRO A 49 -4.64 5.79 -1.36
N ALA A 50 -5.71 6.51 -1.72
CA ALA A 50 -5.79 7.19 -3.00
C ALA A 50 -4.79 8.36 -3.11
N GLN A 51 -4.61 9.14 -2.04
CA GLN A 51 -3.62 10.21 -2.00
C GLN A 51 -2.18 9.67 -2.10
N LEU A 52 -1.88 8.56 -1.41
CA LEU A 52 -0.58 7.90 -1.47
C LEU A 52 -0.26 7.41 -2.88
N GLN A 53 -1.24 6.78 -3.54
CA GLN A 53 -1.07 6.35 -4.93
C GLN A 53 -0.73 7.53 -5.84
N ARG A 54 -1.47 8.64 -5.74
CA ARG A 54 -1.18 9.84 -6.52
C ARG A 54 0.21 10.40 -6.24
N ALA A 55 0.60 10.47 -4.96
CA ALA A 55 1.91 10.97 -4.56
C ALA A 55 3.06 10.11 -5.06
N LEU A 56 2.94 8.78 -4.99
CA LEU A 56 3.95 7.85 -5.50
C LEU A 56 4.06 7.92 -7.03
N ARG A 57 2.92 7.97 -7.73
CA ARG A 57 2.89 8.09 -9.20
C ARG A 57 3.49 9.42 -9.67
N ALA A 58 3.23 10.51 -8.97
CA ALA A 58 3.84 11.81 -9.27
C ALA A 58 5.37 11.80 -9.13
N LYS A 59 5.93 10.85 -8.39
CA LYS A 59 7.37 10.62 -8.23
C LYS A 59 7.92 9.54 -9.17
N GLY A 60 7.12 9.08 -10.14
CA GLY A 60 7.54 8.12 -11.17
C GLY A 60 7.49 6.65 -10.73
N HIS A 61 6.83 6.33 -9.60
CA HIS A 61 6.61 4.94 -9.22
C HIS A 61 5.33 4.41 -9.89
N ASP A 62 5.44 3.31 -10.63
CA ASP A 62 4.26 2.62 -11.15
C ASP A 62 3.71 1.69 -10.06
N VAL A 63 2.64 2.16 -9.39
CA VAL A 63 2.03 1.48 -8.25
C VAL A 63 0.50 1.54 -8.33
N THR A 64 -0.13 0.54 -7.72
CA THR A 64 -1.55 0.58 -7.33
C THR A 64 -1.68 0.50 -5.83
N VAL A 65 -2.62 1.25 -5.22
CA VAL A 65 -2.89 1.20 -3.78
C VAL A 65 -4.35 0.84 -3.56
N LYS A 66 -4.61 -0.43 -3.22
CA LYS A 66 -5.95 -0.91 -2.87
C LYS A 66 -6.32 -0.42 -1.47
N ASN A 67 -7.50 0.18 -1.33
CA ASN A 67 -8.08 0.51 -0.03
C ASN A 67 -8.89 -0.70 0.49
N ALA A 68 -8.35 -1.41 1.47
CA ALA A 68 -8.96 -2.53 2.18
C ALA A 68 -9.34 -2.15 3.63
N GLY A 69 -9.67 -0.88 3.87
CA GLY A 69 -10.17 -0.39 5.15
C GLY A 69 -11.64 -0.75 5.40
N VAL A 70 -11.96 -1.13 6.64
CA VAL A 70 -13.34 -1.42 7.09
C VAL A 70 -13.62 -0.65 8.38
N ALA A 71 -14.58 0.26 8.34
CA ALA A 71 -14.92 1.09 9.50
C ALA A 71 -15.32 0.24 10.73
N GLY A 72 -14.74 0.56 11.89
CA GLY A 72 -15.00 -0.13 13.14
C GLY A 72 -14.27 -1.47 13.31
N ASP A 73 -13.44 -1.87 12.35
CA ASP A 73 -12.73 -3.14 12.40
C ASP A 73 -11.65 -3.18 13.50
N THR A 74 -11.35 -4.38 13.98
CA THR A 74 -10.37 -4.66 15.03
C THR A 74 -9.30 -5.60 14.52
N THR A 75 -8.23 -5.82 15.29
CA THR A 75 -7.22 -6.83 14.97
C THR A 75 -7.81 -8.24 14.82
N LEU A 76 -8.89 -8.57 15.55
CA LEU A 76 -9.59 -9.84 15.38
C LEU A 76 -10.37 -9.90 14.07
N GLY A 77 -11.07 -8.83 13.70
CA GLY A 77 -11.77 -8.74 12.42
C GLY A 77 -10.78 -8.79 11.25
N ALA A 78 -9.66 -8.08 11.38
CA ALA A 78 -8.57 -8.09 10.41
C ALA A 78 -8.06 -9.53 10.14
N LEU A 79 -7.78 -10.31 11.18
CA LEU A 79 -7.36 -11.72 11.05
C LEU A 79 -8.37 -12.56 10.28
N LYS A 80 -9.66 -12.37 10.55
CA LYS A 80 -10.73 -13.15 9.89
C LYS A 80 -10.88 -12.87 8.40
N ARG A 81 -10.48 -11.67 7.94
CA ARG A 81 -10.60 -11.27 6.53
C ARG A 81 -9.25 -11.08 5.82
N LEU A 82 -8.15 -11.49 6.46
CA LEU A 82 -6.81 -11.27 5.91
C LEU A 82 -6.67 -11.81 4.49
N ASP A 83 -7.10 -13.06 4.27
CA ASP A 83 -7.02 -13.72 2.97
C ASP A 83 -7.88 -13.06 1.88
N LEU A 84 -9.02 -12.50 2.26
CA LEU A 84 -9.91 -11.78 1.34
C LEU A 84 -9.42 -10.35 1.03
N ALA A 85 -8.71 -9.74 1.98
CA ALA A 85 -8.25 -8.35 1.86
C ALA A 85 -6.95 -8.24 1.06
N ILE A 86 -6.08 -9.24 1.16
CA ILE A 86 -4.73 -9.25 0.60
C ILE A 86 -4.72 -10.09 -0.67
N ASP A 87 -4.71 -9.42 -1.82
CA ASP A 87 -4.70 -10.08 -3.12
C ASP A 87 -3.37 -10.80 -3.39
N PRO A 88 -3.38 -11.88 -4.20
CA PRO A 88 -2.16 -12.43 -4.76
C PRO A 88 -1.35 -11.35 -5.51
N GLY A 89 -0.02 -11.40 -5.39
CA GLY A 89 0.86 -10.40 -6.02
C GLY A 89 1.01 -9.09 -5.23
N THR A 90 0.32 -8.92 -4.08
CA THR A 90 0.57 -7.80 -3.18
C THR A 90 2.04 -7.78 -2.77
N ALA A 91 2.70 -6.63 -2.99
CA ALA A 91 4.11 -6.45 -2.65
C ALA A 91 4.30 -5.79 -1.27
N ILE A 92 3.43 -4.85 -0.92
CA ILE A 92 3.51 -4.07 0.32
C ILE A 92 2.13 -4.03 0.97
N ALA A 93 2.07 -4.26 2.28
CA ALA A 93 0.87 -4.04 3.09
C ALA A 93 1.10 -2.92 4.10
N ILE A 94 0.21 -1.93 4.10
CA ILE A 94 0.17 -0.88 5.12
C ILE A 94 -0.89 -1.29 6.12
N VAL A 95 -0.48 -1.59 7.36
CA VAL A 95 -1.33 -2.18 8.40
C VAL A 95 -1.65 -1.13 9.47
N GLU A 96 -2.94 -0.76 9.59
CA GLU A 96 -3.42 0.27 10.51
C GLU A 96 -4.61 -0.29 11.32
N PHE A 97 -4.37 -0.72 12.56
CA PHE A 97 -5.38 -1.26 13.49
C PHE A 97 -5.04 -0.93 14.95
N GLY A 98 -6.01 -1.18 15.83
CA GLY A 98 -5.84 -1.18 17.28
C GLY A 98 -6.66 -0.11 17.99
N VAL A 99 -7.08 0.98 17.35
CA VAL A 99 -7.91 2.01 17.95
C VAL A 99 -9.27 1.43 18.39
N ASN A 100 -9.87 0.58 17.57
CA ASN A 100 -11.14 -0.07 17.88
C ASN A 100 -11.00 -1.18 18.92
N ASP A 101 -9.87 -1.90 18.95
CA ASP A 101 -9.54 -2.83 20.03
C ASP A 101 -9.52 -2.10 21.39
N ARG A 102 -8.80 -0.96 21.45
CA ARG A 102 -8.75 -0.12 22.65
C ARG A 102 -10.14 0.39 23.06
N ARG A 103 -10.95 0.88 22.11
CA ARG A 103 -12.33 1.33 22.37
C ARG A 103 -13.21 0.21 22.92
N ARG A 104 -12.98 -1.02 22.48
CA ARG A 104 -13.67 -2.23 22.94
C ARG A 104 -13.02 -2.86 24.17
N ARG A 105 -12.05 -2.18 24.79
CA ARG A 105 -11.34 -2.65 25.99
C ARG A 105 -10.64 -3.99 25.84
N VAL A 106 -10.22 -4.33 24.61
CA VAL A 106 -9.37 -5.51 24.37
C VAL A 106 -8.03 -5.26 25.07
N PRO A 107 -7.53 -6.21 25.88
CA PRO A 107 -6.23 -6.06 26.52
C PRO A 107 -5.13 -5.80 25.48
N ARG A 108 -4.22 -4.85 25.77
CA ARG A 108 -3.17 -4.44 24.85
C ARG A 108 -2.31 -5.62 24.37
N ALA A 109 -1.94 -6.53 25.27
CA ALA A 109 -1.18 -7.72 24.93
C ALA A 109 -1.91 -8.62 23.89
N VAL A 110 -3.23 -8.77 24.02
CA VAL A 110 -4.06 -9.54 23.07
C VAL A 110 -4.10 -8.85 21.70
N MET A 111 -4.28 -7.53 21.67
CA MET A 111 -4.24 -6.74 20.43
C MET A 111 -2.86 -6.85 19.75
N GLU A 112 -1.77 -6.69 20.51
CA GLU A 112 -0.40 -6.77 19.97
C GLU A 112 -0.08 -8.19 19.46
N THR A 113 -0.51 -9.24 20.15
CA THR A 113 -0.36 -10.62 19.67
C THR A 113 -1.07 -10.84 18.33
N ARG A 114 -2.30 -10.36 18.18
CA ARG A 114 -3.06 -10.45 16.93
C ARG A 114 -2.41 -9.64 15.82
N LEU A 115 -1.92 -8.45 16.12
CA LEU A 115 -1.19 -7.62 15.16
C LEU A 115 0.10 -8.31 14.71
N GLY A 116 0.86 -8.91 15.64
CA GLY A 116 2.03 -9.72 15.32
C GLY A 116 1.69 -10.88 14.38
N THR A 117 0.58 -11.60 14.66
CA THR A 117 0.12 -12.69 13.77
C THR A 117 -0.20 -12.18 12.36
N ILE A 118 -0.81 -11.00 12.23
CA ILE A 118 -1.06 -10.36 10.92
C ILE A 118 0.27 -10.09 10.21
N ILE A 119 1.22 -9.45 10.89
CA ILE A 119 2.53 -9.13 10.34
C ILE A 119 3.25 -10.39 9.87
N ASP A 120 3.40 -11.39 10.75
CA ASP A 120 4.08 -12.65 10.44
C ASP A 120 3.44 -13.40 9.27
N THR A 121 2.11 -13.32 9.15
CA THR A 121 1.39 -13.97 8.04
C THR A 121 1.69 -13.27 6.72
N LEU A 122 1.78 -11.94 6.70
CA LEU A 122 2.13 -11.17 5.52
C LEU A 122 3.59 -11.38 5.12
N GLU A 123 4.52 -11.34 6.09
CA GLU A 123 5.95 -11.57 5.87
C GLU A 123 6.21 -12.99 5.29
N ARG A 124 5.53 -14.03 5.79
CA ARG A 124 5.62 -15.39 5.21
C ARG A 124 5.12 -15.46 3.77
N ARG A 125 4.30 -14.52 3.33
CA ARG A 125 3.87 -14.37 1.93
C ARG A 125 4.80 -13.47 1.10
N HIS A 126 5.97 -13.11 1.64
CA HIS A 126 6.93 -12.19 1.03
C HIS A 126 6.35 -10.79 0.77
N ILE A 127 5.41 -10.35 1.59
CA ILE A 127 4.80 -9.02 1.57
C ILE A 127 5.50 -8.16 2.61
N ASP A 128 6.14 -7.07 2.18
CA ASP A 128 6.73 -6.10 3.10
C ASP A 128 5.65 -5.37 3.91
N VAL A 129 5.85 -5.22 5.21
CA VAL A 129 4.84 -4.62 6.09
C VAL A 129 5.28 -3.25 6.61
N LEU A 130 4.37 -2.26 6.48
CA LEU A 130 4.45 -0.96 7.14
C LEU A 130 3.33 -0.87 8.19
N VAL A 131 3.68 -0.92 9.45
CA VAL A 131 2.73 -0.72 10.56
C VAL A 131 2.54 0.77 10.81
N VAL A 132 1.30 1.18 11.02
CA VAL A 132 0.94 2.56 11.31
C VAL A 132 0.40 2.70 12.72
N GLY A 133 1.01 3.60 13.51
CA GLY A 133 0.45 4.08 14.77
C GLY A 133 -0.53 5.23 14.54
N TYR A 134 -1.75 5.09 15.07
CA TYR A 134 -2.83 6.07 14.95
C TYR A 134 -3.57 6.26 16.27
N GLY A 135 -4.19 7.42 16.46
CA GLY A 135 -5.05 7.69 17.61
C GLY A 135 -4.36 7.59 18.97
N GLY A 136 -3.06 7.90 19.03
CA GLY A 136 -2.26 7.83 20.27
C GLY A 136 -1.77 6.41 20.61
N LEU A 137 -1.92 5.44 19.71
CA LEU A 137 -1.31 4.12 19.85
C LEU A 137 0.11 4.15 19.25
N ASP A 138 1.10 3.85 20.08
CA ASP A 138 2.45 3.54 19.64
C ASP A 138 2.59 2.03 19.49
N LEU A 139 2.86 1.59 18.27
CA LEU A 139 3.01 0.19 17.86
C LEU A 139 4.44 -0.12 17.39
N SER A 140 5.39 0.80 17.66
CA SER A 140 6.78 0.67 17.21
C SER A 140 7.46 -0.61 17.71
N GLN A 141 7.21 -0.98 18.96
CA GLN A 141 7.80 -2.19 19.54
C GLN A 141 7.25 -3.47 18.93
N VAL A 142 5.93 -3.55 18.67
CA VAL A 142 5.38 -4.73 18.02
C VAL A 142 5.84 -4.83 16.58
N ALA A 143 5.90 -3.73 15.84
CA ALA A 143 6.47 -3.70 14.50
C ALA A 143 7.92 -4.20 14.49
N ALA A 144 8.77 -3.68 15.39
CA ALA A 144 10.17 -4.09 15.49
C ALA A 144 10.36 -5.57 15.84
N ARG A 145 9.56 -6.12 16.77
CA ARG A 145 9.62 -7.55 17.13
C ARG A 145 9.30 -8.49 15.96
N HIS A 146 8.49 -8.04 15.01
CA HIS A 146 8.04 -8.82 13.86
C HIS A 146 8.68 -8.37 12.54
N GLY A 147 9.78 -7.61 12.57
CA GLY A 147 10.55 -7.22 11.39
C GLY A 147 9.89 -6.16 10.49
N ALA A 148 8.73 -5.63 10.87
CA ALA A 148 8.00 -4.65 10.09
C ALA A 148 8.54 -3.23 10.26
N ARG A 149 8.34 -2.40 9.24
CA ARG A 149 8.58 -0.95 9.34
C ARG A 149 7.46 -0.28 10.12
N TYR A 150 7.77 0.89 10.69
CA TYR A 150 6.80 1.64 11.48
C TYR A 150 6.78 3.12 11.13
N VAL A 151 5.57 3.69 11.08
CA VAL A 151 5.34 5.14 11.01
C VAL A 151 4.24 5.53 11.99
N GLN A 152 4.53 6.52 12.85
CA GLN A 152 3.51 7.13 13.70
C GLN A 152 2.85 8.29 12.98
N TRP A 153 1.54 8.23 12.78
CA TRP A 153 0.78 9.36 12.26
C TRP A 153 0.66 10.46 13.30
N ARG A 154 1.10 11.64 12.93
CA ARG A 154 1.07 12.85 13.75
C ARG A 154 0.37 13.96 12.97
N VAL A 155 -0.89 14.22 13.28
CA VAL A 155 -1.66 15.29 12.65
C VAL A 155 -2.13 16.24 13.76
N PRO A 156 -1.84 17.54 13.65
CA PRO A 156 -2.29 18.53 14.61
C PRO A 156 -3.81 18.50 14.80
N PRO A 157 -4.32 18.80 15.99
CA PRO A 157 -5.76 18.94 16.20
C PRO A 157 -6.36 20.11 15.40
N GLY A 158 -7.69 20.18 15.36
CA GLY A 158 -8.42 21.28 14.71
C GLY A 158 -8.72 21.01 13.23
N ARG A 159 -8.37 21.94 12.34
CA ARG A 159 -8.82 21.99 10.92
C ARG A 159 -8.55 20.73 10.08
N HIS A 160 -7.76 19.80 10.57
CA HIS A 160 -7.39 18.56 9.87
C HIS A 160 -8.29 17.37 10.19
N ARG A 161 -9.40 17.63 10.89
CA ARG A 161 -10.37 16.61 11.28
C ARG A 161 -11.61 16.66 10.41
N ALA A 162 -12.22 15.49 10.22
CA ALA A 162 -13.55 15.37 9.66
C ALA A 162 -14.60 15.93 10.64
N ARG A 163 -15.87 15.97 10.22
CA ARG A 163 -16.97 16.55 10.99
C ARG A 163 -17.20 15.93 12.38
N ASP A 164 -16.70 14.74 12.62
CA ASP A 164 -16.80 14.06 13.93
C ASP A 164 -15.69 14.44 14.91
N GLY A 165 -14.73 15.27 14.50
CA GLY A 165 -13.59 15.69 15.31
C GLY A 165 -12.55 14.60 15.59
N ALA A 166 -12.79 13.35 15.15
CA ALA A 166 -11.95 12.19 15.44
C ALA A 166 -11.15 11.74 14.20
N HIS A 167 -11.83 11.49 13.08
CA HIS A 167 -11.19 11.07 11.85
C HIS A 167 -10.51 12.25 11.13
N TYR A 168 -9.63 11.95 10.20
CA TYR A 168 -8.97 12.97 9.39
C TYR A 168 -9.83 13.37 8.18
N ASN A 169 -9.77 14.63 7.80
CA ASN A 169 -10.26 15.11 6.51
C ASN A 169 -9.17 14.98 5.43
N ALA A 170 -9.47 15.42 4.21
CA ALA A 170 -8.54 15.35 3.09
C ALA A 170 -7.16 15.98 3.39
N ASP A 171 -7.13 17.14 4.06
CA ASP A 171 -5.90 17.83 4.44
C ASP A 171 -5.12 17.06 5.53
N GLY A 172 -5.82 16.48 6.49
CA GLY A 172 -5.22 15.60 7.50
C GLY A 172 -4.56 14.38 6.86
N TYR A 173 -5.21 13.76 5.88
CA TYR A 173 -4.61 12.64 5.14
C TYR A 173 -3.45 13.07 4.26
N ARG A 174 -3.43 14.29 3.73
CA ARG A 174 -2.26 14.80 3.01
C ARG A 174 -1.01 14.87 3.91
N LEU A 175 -1.18 15.28 5.16
CA LEU A 175 -0.09 15.26 6.16
C LEU A 175 0.37 13.84 6.48
N VAL A 176 -0.57 12.90 6.63
CA VAL A 176 -0.29 11.47 6.87
C VAL A 176 0.51 10.88 5.71
N VAL A 177 0.10 11.13 4.47
CA VAL A 177 0.80 10.67 3.28
C VAL A 177 2.23 11.20 3.25
N GLY A 178 2.44 12.48 3.55
CA GLY A 178 3.79 13.06 3.64
C GLY A 178 4.70 12.36 4.65
N GLN A 179 4.14 11.86 5.76
CA GLN A 179 4.88 11.12 6.78
C GLN A 179 5.21 9.68 6.35
N MET A 180 4.33 9.05 5.57
CA MET A 180 4.50 7.66 5.11
C MET A 180 5.37 7.54 3.88
N LEU A 181 5.34 8.55 3.02
CA LEU A 181 5.94 8.53 1.68
C LEU A 181 7.41 8.08 1.69
N PRO A 182 8.31 8.62 2.55
CA PRO A 182 9.71 8.18 2.57
C PRO A 182 9.87 6.70 2.92
N ALA A 183 9.05 6.18 3.84
CA ALA A 183 9.11 4.77 4.23
C ALA A 183 8.66 3.85 3.09
N VAL A 184 7.56 4.20 2.39
CA VAL A 184 7.04 3.43 1.25
C VAL A 184 8.01 3.49 0.07
N GLU A 185 8.59 4.66 -0.25
CA GLU A 185 9.61 4.79 -1.30
C GLU A 185 10.83 3.90 -1.03
N ALA A 186 11.33 3.88 0.23
CA ALA A 186 12.42 3.01 0.61
C ALA A 186 12.08 1.50 0.53
N MET A 187 10.80 1.12 0.70
CA MET A 187 10.34 -0.25 0.47
C MET A 187 10.32 -0.59 -1.02
N LEU A 188 9.83 0.32 -1.86
CA LEU A 188 9.79 0.16 -3.31
C LEU A 188 11.20 0.07 -3.93
N GLN A 189 12.15 0.87 -3.43
CA GLN A 189 13.55 0.85 -3.92
C GLN A 189 14.23 -0.50 -3.69
N ARG A 190 13.96 -1.19 -2.57
CA ARG A 190 14.53 -2.52 -2.27
C ARG A 190 13.98 -3.64 -3.16
N ARG A 191 12.86 -3.40 -3.84
CA ARG A 191 12.20 -4.36 -4.73
C ARG A 191 12.55 -4.14 -6.22
N ARG A 192 13.34 -3.12 -6.52
CA ARG A 192 13.87 -2.96 -7.89
C ARG A 192 14.94 -4.03 -8.12
N PRO A 193 14.91 -4.73 -9.26
CA PRO A 193 15.90 -5.72 -9.63
C PRO A 193 17.29 -5.10 -9.76
#